data_c5f786bbdbd7d5110fe64720500a54e5
#
_entry.id   c5f786bbdbd7d5110fe64720500a54e5
#
_cell.length_a   1.000
_cell.length_b   1.000
_cell.length_c   1.000
_cell.angle_alpha   90.00
_cell.angle_beta   90.00
_cell.angle_gamma   90.00
#
_symmetry.space_group_name_H-M   'P 1'
#
loop_
_entity.id
_entity.type
_entity.pdbx_description
1 polymer ?
#
loop_
_entity_poly.entity_id
_entity_poly.type
_entity_poly.pdbx_seq_one_letter_code
_entity_poly.pdbx_strand_id
1 'polypeptide(L)'
;ACKGLSAAQLDYKAAPDRWSVKECVYHIAASEKMLWGMFENAMKAAPNPEKRTEIKVTDEELVMMVKDRSKKNQAPEPIQPKNTGYNSIEEALADFKDTRNAHIRYMRTSTEDMRNRVVQLGTGWMDCYQLYLLIAAHSQRHTLQLNEVKAAAGFPAK
;
A
#
# COMPACT_ATOMS: atom_id res chain seq x y z
N ALA A 1 4.76 14.12 2.81
CA ALA A 1 5.08 14.24 1.39
C ALA A 1 4.17 15.25 0.67
N CYS A 2 2.88 15.39 1.10
CA CYS A 2 1.87 16.23 0.43
C CYS A 2 1.63 17.58 1.12
N LYS A 3 2.21 17.84 2.29
CA LYS A 3 1.97 19.07 3.07
C LYS A 3 2.41 20.32 2.28
N GLY A 4 1.50 21.30 2.17
CA GLY A 4 1.77 22.60 1.56
C GLY A 4 1.76 22.61 0.03
N LEU A 5 1.27 21.57 -0.62
CA LEU A 5 1.02 21.57 -2.06
C LEU A 5 -0.26 22.31 -2.39
N SER A 6 -0.24 23.09 -3.48
CA SER A 6 -1.44 23.75 -4.03
C SER A 6 -2.36 22.74 -4.73
N ALA A 7 -3.62 23.12 -5.00
CA ALA A 7 -4.54 22.28 -5.77
C ALA A 7 -3.96 21.90 -7.15
N ALA A 8 -3.36 22.85 -7.85
CA ALA A 8 -2.71 22.58 -9.13
C ALA A 8 -1.58 21.54 -9.01
N GLN A 9 -0.80 21.59 -7.94
CA GLN A 9 0.26 20.61 -7.65
C GLN A 9 -0.29 19.22 -7.29
N LEU A 10 -1.41 19.17 -6.56
CA LEU A 10 -2.07 17.93 -6.18
C LEU A 10 -2.69 17.20 -7.37
N ASP A 11 -3.22 17.94 -8.33
CA ASP A 11 -3.90 17.41 -9.52
C ASP A 11 -2.97 17.22 -10.72
N TYR A 12 -1.72 17.71 -10.66
CA TYR A 12 -0.77 17.59 -11.75
C TYR A 12 -0.48 16.14 -12.14
N LYS A 13 -0.51 15.86 -13.44
CA LYS A 13 -0.14 14.59 -14.05
C LYS A 13 1.00 14.82 -15.04
N ALA A 14 2.09 14.07 -14.89
CA ALA A 14 3.22 14.13 -15.82
C ALA A 14 2.89 13.59 -17.24
N ALA A 15 1.84 12.75 -17.33
CA ALA A 15 1.24 12.26 -18.57
C ALA A 15 -0.21 11.82 -18.29
N PRO A 16 -1.08 11.70 -19.31
CA PRO A 16 -2.51 11.35 -19.13
C PRO A 16 -2.73 10.00 -18.43
N ASP A 17 -1.84 9.02 -18.64
CA ASP A 17 -1.86 7.68 -18.04
C ASP A 17 -1.15 7.60 -16.68
N ARG A 18 -0.64 8.72 -16.17
CA ARG A 18 0.07 8.78 -14.89
C ARG A 18 -0.83 9.32 -13.78
N TRP A 19 -0.61 8.79 -12.60
CA TRP A 19 -1.31 9.28 -11.41
C TRP A 19 -0.73 10.60 -10.93
N SER A 20 -1.63 11.48 -10.48
CA SER A 20 -1.27 12.70 -9.75
C SER A 20 -0.85 12.38 -8.30
N VAL A 21 -0.36 13.40 -7.58
CA VAL A 21 -0.11 13.29 -6.14
C VAL A 21 -1.36 12.87 -5.39
N LYS A 22 -2.50 13.48 -5.68
CA LYS A 22 -3.80 13.19 -5.08
C LYS A 22 -4.22 11.75 -5.34
N GLU A 23 -4.11 11.29 -6.58
CA GLU A 23 -4.46 9.93 -6.97
C GLU A 23 -3.57 8.87 -6.28
N CYS A 24 -2.27 9.15 -6.11
CA CYS A 24 -1.39 8.27 -5.33
C CYS A 24 -1.86 8.15 -3.87
N VAL A 25 -2.28 9.25 -3.23
CA VAL A 25 -2.79 9.23 -1.86
C VAL A 25 -4.09 8.46 -1.74
N TYR A 26 -5.02 8.65 -2.68
CA TYR A 26 -6.29 7.89 -2.72
C TYR A 26 -6.03 6.39 -2.80
N HIS A 27 -5.14 5.99 -3.70
CA HIS A 27 -4.74 4.59 -3.83
C HIS A 27 -4.08 4.03 -2.57
N ILE A 28 -3.16 4.77 -1.93
CA ILE A 28 -2.50 4.36 -0.69
C ILE A 28 -3.55 4.09 0.40
N ALA A 29 -4.48 5.01 0.61
CA ALA A 29 -5.49 4.89 1.65
C ALA A 29 -6.44 3.70 1.41
N ALA A 30 -6.92 3.53 0.18
CA ALA A 30 -7.78 2.40 -0.17
C ALA A 30 -7.05 1.06 -0.07
N SER A 31 -5.79 1.01 -0.53
CA SER A 31 -4.97 -0.21 -0.46
C SER A 31 -4.66 -0.62 0.96
N GLU A 32 -4.43 0.34 1.85
CA GLU A 32 -4.20 0.10 3.28
C GLU A 32 -5.35 -0.73 3.88
N LYS A 33 -6.59 -0.31 3.65
CA LYS A 33 -7.79 -1.01 4.12
C LYS A 33 -7.96 -2.39 3.48
N MET A 34 -7.81 -2.46 2.16
CA MET A 34 -7.99 -3.71 1.43
C MET A 34 -7.00 -4.78 1.89
N LEU A 35 -5.72 -4.43 1.96
CA LEU A 35 -4.67 -5.38 2.38
C LEU A 35 -4.81 -5.77 3.85
N TRP A 36 -5.24 -4.83 4.71
CA TRP A 36 -5.53 -5.16 6.10
C TRP A 36 -6.71 -6.11 6.24
N GLY A 37 -7.77 -5.92 5.48
CA GLY A 37 -8.88 -6.86 5.45
C GLY A 37 -8.45 -8.28 5.04
N MET A 38 -7.50 -8.39 4.09
CA MET A 38 -6.88 -9.68 3.73
C MET A 38 -6.10 -10.26 4.91
N PHE A 39 -5.32 -9.44 5.62
CA PHE A 39 -4.58 -9.83 6.81
C PHE A 39 -5.52 -10.35 7.91
N GLU A 40 -6.58 -9.60 8.25
CA GLU A 40 -7.55 -10.01 9.26
C GLU A 40 -8.25 -11.32 8.91
N ASN A 41 -8.61 -11.50 7.64
CA ASN A 41 -9.22 -12.76 7.19
C ASN A 41 -8.24 -13.93 7.29
N ALA A 42 -6.98 -13.72 6.95
CA ALA A 42 -5.94 -14.73 7.10
C ALA A 42 -5.68 -15.08 8.57
N MET A 43 -5.72 -14.09 9.47
CA MET A 43 -5.54 -14.30 10.91
C MET A 43 -6.72 -15.05 11.57
N LYS A 44 -7.92 -14.99 10.99
CA LYS A 44 -9.10 -15.77 11.45
C LYS A 44 -9.02 -17.25 11.02
N ALA A 45 -8.27 -17.56 9.99
CA ALA A 45 -8.09 -18.94 9.52
C ALA A 45 -7.24 -19.76 10.50
N ALA A 46 -7.41 -21.09 10.46
CA ALA A 46 -6.55 -21.99 11.22
C ALA A 46 -5.09 -21.87 10.73
N PRO A 47 -4.09 -22.00 11.62
CA PRO A 47 -2.69 -22.11 11.21
C PRO A 47 -2.48 -23.27 10.22
N ASN A 48 -1.60 -23.05 9.25
CA ASN A 48 -1.26 -24.02 8.20
C ASN A 48 0.26 -24.06 7.96
N PRO A 49 1.06 -24.42 8.98
CA PRO A 49 2.52 -24.32 8.96
C PRO A 49 3.17 -25.15 7.84
N GLU A 50 2.50 -26.20 7.35
CA GLU A 50 2.96 -26.99 6.22
C GLU A 50 3.06 -26.17 4.92
N LYS A 51 2.30 -25.09 4.79
CA LYS A 51 2.35 -24.19 3.64
C LYS A 51 3.56 -23.23 3.64
N ARG A 52 4.32 -23.18 4.73
CA ARG A 52 5.53 -22.32 4.78
C ARG A 52 6.57 -22.72 3.72
N THR A 53 6.60 -23.98 3.32
CA THR A 53 7.49 -24.47 2.25
C THR A 53 7.19 -23.86 0.87
N GLU A 54 5.99 -23.30 0.68
CA GLU A 54 5.58 -22.62 -0.54
C GLU A 54 6.11 -21.17 -0.62
N ILE A 55 6.53 -20.58 0.50
CA ILE A 55 7.10 -19.23 0.53
C ILE A 55 8.49 -19.26 -0.09
N LYS A 56 8.71 -18.51 -1.15
CA LYS A 56 9.96 -18.53 -1.94
C LYS A 56 10.80 -17.27 -1.77
N VAL A 57 10.33 -16.29 -1.01
CA VAL A 57 11.03 -15.02 -0.80
C VAL A 57 11.22 -14.76 0.69
N THR A 58 12.34 -14.16 1.05
CA THR A 58 12.58 -13.67 2.40
C THR A 58 11.78 -12.38 2.65
N ASP A 59 11.74 -11.93 3.90
CA ASP A 59 11.10 -10.66 4.29
C ASP A 59 11.74 -9.47 3.56
N GLU A 60 13.06 -9.46 3.48
CA GLU A 60 13.85 -8.40 2.83
C GLU A 60 13.61 -8.38 1.33
N GLU A 61 13.62 -9.54 0.68
CA GLU A 61 13.35 -9.67 -0.76
C GLU A 61 11.94 -9.20 -1.09
N LEU A 62 10.93 -9.57 -0.28
CA LEU A 62 9.56 -9.09 -0.44
C LEU A 62 9.49 -7.57 -0.39
N VAL A 63 10.10 -6.95 0.62
CA VAL A 63 10.10 -5.49 0.78
C VAL A 63 10.79 -4.81 -0.40
N MET A 64 11.93 -5.35 -0.87
CA MET A 64 12.62 -4.81 -2.03
C MET A 64 11.79 -4.94 -3.31
N MET A 65 11.19 -6.11 -3.55
CA MET A 65 10.34 -6.36 -4.72
C MET A 65 9.12 -5.42 -4.75
N VAL A 66 8.46 -5.23 -3.61
CA VAL A 66 7.28 -4.35 -3.54
C VAL A 66 7.67 -2.90 -3.79
N LYS A 67 8.82 -2.44 -3.28
CA LYS A 67 9.31 -1.05 -3.45
C LYS A 67 9.87 -0.76 -4.84
N ASP A 68 10.23 -1.80 -5.60
CA ASP A 68 10.84 -1.65 -6.93
C ASP A 68 9.88 -0.95 -7.92
N ARG A 69 10.21 0.30 -8.27
CA ARG A 69 9.43 1.14 -9.19
C ARG A 69 9.75 0.89 -10.67
N SER A 70 10.75 0.07 -10.98
CA SER A 70 11.10 -0.28 -12.37
C SER A 70 10.00 -1.11 -13.04
N LYS A 71 9.29 -1.93 -12.23
CA LYS A 71 8.17 -2.76 -12.69
C LYS A 71 6.84 -2.04 -12.44
N LYS A 72 6.08 -1.82 -13.51
CA LYS A 72 4.73 -1.25 -13.44
C LYS A 72 3.73 -2.38 -13.22
N ASN A 73 2.89 -2.22 -12.21
CA ASN A 73 1.76 -3.10 -11.94
C ASN A 73 0.47 -2.29 -12.08
N GLN A 74 -0.54 -2.90 -12.66
CA GLN A 74 -1.87 -2.31 -12.70
C GLN A 74 -2.56 -2.54 -11.36
N ALA A 75 -3.10 -1.48 -10.78
CA ALA A 75 -3.89 -1.60 -9.55
C ALA A 75 -5.21 -2.35 -9.83
N PRO A 76 -5.61 -3.26 -8.94
CA PRO A 76 -6.95 -3.83 -8.97
C PRO A 76 -8.03 -2.75 -9.01
N GLU A 77 -9.11 -3.03 -9.74
CA GLU A 77 -10.14 -2.04 -10.03
C GLU A 77 -10.69 -1.33 -8.79
N PRO A 78 -11.01 -2.02 -7.66
CA PRO A 78 -11.59 -1.36 -6.48
C PRO A 78 -10.68 -0.32 -5.83
N ILE A 79 -9.37 -0.42 -5.99
CA ILE A 79 -8.39 0.50 -5.41
C ILE A 79 -7.74 1.42 -6.45
N GLN A 80 -8.23 1.43 -7.69
CA GLN A 80 -7.86 2.49 -8.63
C GLN A 80 -8.36 3.84 -8.11
N PRO A 81 -7.58 4.91 -8.22
CA PRO A 81 -7.93 6.22 -7.61
C PRO A 81 -9.35 6.69 -7.90
N LYS A 82 -9.83 6.47 -9.13
CA LYS A 82 -11.19 6.85 -9.58
C LYS A 82 -12.33 6.09 -8.89
N ASN A 83 -12.03 4.94 -8.27
CA ASN A 83 -13.02 4.04 -7.67
C ASN A 83 -12.95 4.01 -6.13
N THR A 84 -12.04 4.76 -5.52
CA THR A 84 -11.81 4.71 -4.06
C THR A 84 -12.89 5.41 -3.23
N GLY A 85 -13.70 6.26 -3.85
CA GLY A 85 -14.77 7.01 -3.21
C GLY A 85 -14.32 8.24 -2.41
N TYR A 86 -13.01 8.53 -2.34
CA TYR A 86 -12.53 9.74 -1.65
C TYR A 86 -12.87 11.00 -2.44
N ASN A 87 -13.40 12.01 -1.75
CA ASN A 87 -13.76 13.30 -2.32
C ASN A 87 -12.66 14.36 -2.16
N SER A 88 -11.77 14.19 -1.16
CA SER A 88 -10.66 15.10 -0.91
C SER A 88 -9.40 14.36 -0.44
N ILE A 89 -8.23 15.01 -0.61
CA ILE A 89 -6.97 14.47 -0.13
C ILE A 89 -6.90 14.46 1.41
N GLU A 90 -7.56 15.42 2.06
CA GLU A 90 -7.66 15.51 3.51
C GLU A 90 -8.41 14.30 4.08
N GLU A 91 -9.54 13.94 3.47
CA GLU A 91 -10.31 12.74 3.82
C GLU A 91 -9.45 11.48 3.70
N ALA A 92 -8.80 11.28 2.55
CA ALA A 92 -7.94 10.11 2.32
C ALA A 92 -6.75 10.05 3.28
N LEU A 93 -6.12 11.20 3.59
CA LEU A 93 -5.01 11.27 4.54
C LEU A 93 -5.45 11.01 5.98
N ALA A 94 -6.62 11.50 6.39
CA ALA A 94 -7.17 11.22 7.71
C ALA A 94 -7.45 9.73 7.86
N ASP A 95 -8.15 9.14 6.91
CA ASP A 95 -8.48 7.74 6.86
C ASP A 95 -7.22 6.83 6.88
N PHE A 96 -6.22 7.16 6.05
CA PHE A 96 -4.94 6.45 6.06
C PHE A 96 -4.25 6.50 7.43
N LYS A 97 -4.23 7.68 8.08
CA LYS A 97 -3.58 7.85 9.40
C LYS A 97 -4.27 7.03 10.47
N ASP A 98 -5.60 7.07 10.51
CA ASP A 98 -6.39 6.36 11.52
C ASP A 98 -6.23 4.85 11.35
N THR A 99 -6.34 4.36 10.12
CA THR A 99 -6.14 2.95 9.77
C THR A 99 -4.71 2.50 10.11
N ARG A 100 -3.69 3.23 9.67
CA ARG A 100 -2.28 2.90 9.95
C ARG A 100 -1.98 2.90 11.45
N ASN A 101 -2.52 3.85 12.22
CA ASN A 101 -2.34 3.88 13.66
C ASN A 101 -2.98 2.67 14.34
N ALA A 102 -4.14 2.21 13.86
CA ALA A 102 -4.77 0.98 14.36
C ALA A 102 -3.89 -0.24 14.07
N HIS A 103 -3.37 -0.36 12.85
CA HIS A 103 -2.46 -1.45 12.47
C HIS A 103 -1.18 -1.46 13.32
N ILE A 104 -0.57 -0.30 13.55
CA ILE A 104 0.63 -0.18 14.39
C ILE A 104 0.32 -0.61 15.82
N ARG A 105 -0.83 -0.20 16.40
CA ARG A 105 -1.23 -0.65 17.74
C ARG A 105 -1.38 -2.17 17.79
N TYR A 106 -2.11 -2.75 16.83
CA TYR A 106 -2.29 -4.20 16.75
C TYR A 106 -0.93 -4.93 16.72
N MET A 107 -0.02 -4.53 15.83
CA MET A 107 1.29 -5.17 15.70
C MET A 107 2.19 -5.03 16.94
N ARG A 108 2.02 -3.94 17.72
CA ARG A 108 2.77 -3.74 18.96
C ARG A 108 2.26 -4.58 20.12
N THR A 109 1.01 -4.97 20.10
CA THR A 109 0.35 -5.65 21.22
C THR A 109 -0.01 -7.11 20.92
N SER A 110 -0.02 -7.49 19.66
CA SER A 110 -0.37 -8.86 19.23
C SER A 110 0.70 -9.86 19.64
N THR A 111 0.25 -10.96 20.20
CA THR A 111 1.04 -12.16 20.50
C THR A 111 0.68 -13.33 19.57
N GLU A 112 -0.14 -13.06 18.55
CA GLU A 112 -0.64 -14.08 17.64
C GLU A 112 0.46 -14.61 16.72
N ASP A 113 0.37 -15.90 16.42
CA ASP A 113 1.30 -16.57 15.50
C ASP A 113 0.97 -16.21 14.05
N MET A 114 1.64 -15.19 13.53
CA MET A 114 1.50 -14.71 12.16
C MET A 114 2.31 -15.54 11.16
N ARG A 115 3.37 -16.23 11.62
CA ARG A 115 4.28 -16.97 10.74
C ARG A 115 3.70 -18.30 10.27
N ASN A 116 2.86 -18.92 11.07
CA ASN A 116 2.21 -20.18 10.72
C ASN A 116 0.83 -20.01 10.10
N ARG A 117 0.46 -18.81 9.68
CA ARG A 117 -0.71 -18.51 8.85
C ARG A 117 -0.27 -18.01 7.49
N VAL A 118 -0.34 -18.91 6.51
CA VAL A 118 0.18 -18.68 5.16
C VAL A 118 -0.98 -18.53 4.18
N VAL A 119 -0.89 -17.53 3.32
CA VAL A 119 -1.89 -17.22 2.31
C VAL A 119 -1.26 -17.15 0.92
N GLN A 120 -2.05 -17.44 -0.09
CA GLN A 120 -1.67 -17.23 -1.48
C GLN A 120 -2.34 -15.97 -2.02
N LEU A 121 -1.52 -15.03 -2.48
CA LEU A 121 -1.98 -13.85 -3.22
C LEU A 121 -1.50 -13.92 -4.67
N GLY A 122 -1.92 -12.99 -5.51
CA GLY A 122 -1.46 -12.92 -6.90
C GLY A 122 0.05 -12.75 -7.08
N THR A 123 0.75 -12.33 -6.02
CA THR A 123 2.21 -12.18 -5.96
C THR A 123 2.95 -13.43 -5.45
N GLY A 124 2.22 -14.47 -5.04
CA GLY A 124 2.79 -15.71 -4.49
C GLY A 124 2.32 -16.03 -3.07
N TRP A 125 2.96 -17.03 -2.47
CA TRP A 125 2.71 -17.43 -1.09
C TRP A 125 3.47 -16.55 -0.11
N MET A 126 2.81 -16.17 0.98
CA MET A 126 3.40 -15.39 2.07
C MET A 126 2.73 -15.70 3.41
N ASP A 127 3.45 -15.55 4.50
CA ASP A 127 2.83 -15.59 5.83
C ASP A 127 2.21 -14.25 6.20
N CYS A 128 1.40 -14.22 7.28
CA CYS A 128 0.71 -13.00 7.71
C CYS A 128 1.68 -11.89 8.13
N TYR A 129 2.88 -12.22 8.65
CA TYR A 129 3.88 -11.20 8.93
C TYR A 129 4.42 -10.57 7.65
N GLN A 130 4.67 -11.37 6.61
CA GLN A 130 5.05 -10.87 5.29
C GLN A 130 3.94 -10.04 4.64
N LEU A 131 2.67 -10.44 4.83
CA LEU A 131 1.54 -9.62 4.37
C LEU A 131 1.51 -8.25 5.06
N TYR A 132 1.84 -8.19 6.35
CA TYR A 132 1.99 -6.91 7.04
C TYR A 132 3.18 -6.08 6.49
N LEU A 133 4.32 -6.71 6.21
CA LEU A 133 5.45 -6.03 5.56
C LEU A 133 5.08 -5.49 4.18
N LEU A 134 4.29 -6.26 3.41
CA LEU A 134 3.75 -5.83 2.12
C LEU A 134 2.91 -4.55 2.26
N ILE A 135 2.03 -4.45 3.26
CA ILE A 135 1.22 -3.25 3.52
C ILE A 135 2.13 -2.02 3.72
N ALA A 136 3.18 -2.17 4.54
CA ALA A 136 4.12 -1.09 4.81
C ALA A 136 4.94 -0.71 3.57
N ALA A 137 5.48 -1.70 2.86
CA ALA A 137 6.27 -1.50 1.65
C ALA A 137 5.45 -0.90 0.49
N HIS A 138 4.17 -1.27 0.38
CA HIS A 138 3.25 -0.74 -0.62
C HIS A 138 3.03 0.76 -0.48
N SER A 139 2.78 1.25 0.73
CA SER A 139 2.67 2.69 0.96
C SER A 139 3.97 3.45 0.69
N GLN A 140 5.15 2.83 0.96
CA GLN A 140 6.45 3.40 0.58
C GLN A 140 6.61 3.46 -0.94
N ARG A 141 6.24 2.40 -1.68
CA ARG A 141 6.27 2.37 -3.15
C ARG A 141 5.53 3.55 -3.76
N HIS A 142 4.30 3.82 -3.29
CA HIS A 142 3.48 4.91 -3.81
C HIS A 142 3.91 6.28 -3.29
N THR A 143 4.58 6.36 -2.15
CA THR A 143 5.28 7.58 -1.71
C THR A 143 6.46 7.90 -2.64
N LEU A 144 7.21 6.91 -3.10
CA LEU A 144 8.24 7.12 -4.12
C LEU A 144 7.61 7.61 -5.45
N GLN A 145 6.50 6.99 -5.88
CA GLN A 145 5.76 7.43 -7.06
C GLN A 145 5.32 8.90 -6.97
N LEU A 146 4.76 9.29 -5.85
CA LEU A 146 4.36 10.66 -5.57
C LEU A 146 5.55 11.64 -5.67
N ASN A 147 6.73 11.23 -5.18
CA ASN A 147 7.94 12.04 -5.31
C ASN A 147 8.44 12.12 -6.77
N GLU A 148 8.27 11.05 -7.56
CA GLU A 148 8.53 11.08 -9.01
C GLU A 148 7.64 12.13 -9.71
N VAL A 149 6.34 12.21 -9.35
CA VAL A 149 5.42 13.22 -9.88
C VAL A 149 5.91 14.62 -9.55
N LYS A 150 6.34 14.86 -8.30
CA LYS A 150 6.85 16.17 -7.85
C LYS A 150 8.17 16.57 -8.52
N ALA A 151 8.97 15.59 -8.95
CA ALA A 151 10.23 15.81 -9.65
C ALA A 151 10.08 15.92 -11.18
N ALA A 152 8.87 15.71 -11.72
CA ALA A 152 8.64 15.75 -13.15
C ALA A 152 8.81 17.16 -13.72
N ALA A 153 9.37 17.24 -14.93
CA ALA A 153 9.43 18.50 -15.69
C ALA A 153 7.99 19.03 -15.90
N GLY A 154 7.76 20.30 -15.59
CA GLY A 154 6.44 20.92 -15.67
C GLY A 154 5.59 20.75 -14.40
N PHE A 155 6.10 20.16 -13.31
CA PHE A 155 5.40 20.23 -12.02
C PHE A 155 5.17 21.70 -11.62
N PRO A 156 3.92 22.12 -11.30
CA PRO A 156 3.61 23.52 -11.09
C PRO A 156 4.44 24.16 -9.98
N ALA A 157 4.92 25.38 -10.18
CA ALA A 157 5.49 26.20 -9.12
C ALA A 157 4.42 26.51 -8.03
N LYS A 158 4.88 26.90 -6.86
CA LYS A 158 3.96 27.35 -5.78
C LYS A 158 3.25 28.63 -6.17
#